data_6c4d892c5a8ea552bbec7d246b0a49da
#
_entry.id   6c4d892c5a8ea552bbec7d246b0a49da
#
_cell.length_a   1.000
_cell.length_b   1.000
_cell.length_c   1.000
_cell.angle_alpha   90.00
_cell.angle_beta   90.00
_cell.angle_gamma   90.00
#
_symmetry.space_group_name_H-M   'P 1'
#
loop_
_entity.id
_entity.type
_entity.pdbx_description
1 polymer ?
#
loop_
_entity_poly.entity_id
_entity_poly.type
_entity_poly.pdbx_seq_one_letter_code
_entity_poly.pdbx_strand_id
1 'polypeptide(L)'
;MRYPNAFAGVKKIFTAEILSIISAVALILAALFGLTAAGAAADGAANTAFASLGGTAIFGLGAGVVAIIAFIMNIVGINAASKDEPTFKKALIVVFIGIVLSVVSSIFSSSNAAVSGIFNTLSNGASVVVTIYVIMGIQALAKNIGNQEMVKKGDTTKMLVACAYAVGAVLSLISDIGQGSKGLTIVFVILSVGSAVFSIVQYVVYLRYLSSAKVMLSQ
;
A
#
# COMPACT_ATOMS: atom_id res chain seq x y z
N MET A 1 -9.26 -5.74 29.04
CA MET A 1 -9.23 -5.76 27.56
C MET A 1 -10.57 -6.25 27.06
N ARG A 2 -11.38 -5.38 26.46
CA ARG A 2 -12.77 -5.68 26.03
C ARG A 2 -12.84 -6.45 24.70
N TYR A 3 -11.84 -6.23 23.82
CA TYR A 3 -11.75 -6.82 22.47
C TYR A 3 -10.37 -7.40 22.21
N PRO A 4 -10.02 -8.56 22.79
CA PRO A 4 -8.65 -9.10 22.73
C PRO A 4 -8.23 -9.53 21.32
N ASN A 5 -9.17 -10.07 20.51
CA ASN A 5 -8.86 -10.48 19.13
C ASN A 5 -8.65 -9.26 18.24
N ALA A 6 -9.48 -8.21 18.39
CA ALA A 6 -9.31 -6.96 17.65
C ALA A 6 -8.00 -6.26 18.00
N PHE A 7 -7.62 -6.21 19.29
CA PHE A 7 -6.32 -5.70 19.70
C PHE A 7 -5.16 -6.45 19.04
N ALA A 8 -5.16 -7.78 19.12
CA ALA A 8 -4.13 -8.62 18.50
C ALA A 8 -4.11 -8.44 16.98
N GLY A 9 -5.29 -8.33 16.36
CA GLY A 9 -5.44 -8.09 14.93
C GLY A 9 -4.89 -6.74 14.49
N VAL A 10 -5.33 -5.65 15.12
CA VAL A 10 -4.87 -4.28 14.80
C VAL A 10 -3.37 -4.13 15.05
N LYS A 11 -2.82 -4.76 16.10
CA LYS A 11 -1.38 -4.79 16.35
C LYS A 11 -0.63 -5.46 15.19
N LYS A 12 -1.12 -6.58 14.66
CA LYS A 12 -0.51 -7.27 13.50
C LYS A 12 -0.63 -6.43 12.23
N ILE A 13 -1.78 -5.82 11.96
CA ILE A 13 -1.97 -4.90 10.83
C ILE A 13 -0.96 -3.74 10.93
N PHE A 14 -0.86 -3.08 12.08
CA PHE A 14 0.11 -2.01 12.28
C PHE A 14 1.56 -2.46 12.02
N THR A 15 1.96 -3.65 12.52
CA THR A 15 3.30 -4.19 12.26
C THR A 15 3.50 -4.52 10.78
N ALA A 16 2.47 -5.05 10.11
CA ALA A 16 2.50 -5.33 8.67
C ALA A 16 2.73 -4.05 7.86
N GLU A 17 2.06 -2.95 8.22
CA GLU A 17 2.26 -1.65 7.57
C GLU A 17 3.68 -1.10 7.77
N ILE A 18 4.26 -1.24 8.96
CA ILE A 18 5.67 -0.88 9.19
C ILE A 18 6.62 -1.72 8.32
N LEU A 19 6.40 -3.04 8.22
CA LEU A 19 7.18 -3.91 7.34
C LEU A 19 7.02 -3.53 5.87
N SER A 20 5.84 -3.09 5.45
CA SER A 20 5.59 -2.61 4.08
C SER A 20 6.41 -1.35 3.76
N ILE A 21 6.58 -0.43 4.72
CA ILE A 21 7.49 0.73 4.56
C ILE A 21 8.94 0.24 4.37
N ILE A 22 9.40 -0.67 5.23
CA ILE A 22 10.77 -1.20 5.15
C ILE A 22 10.99 -1.85 3.79
N SER A 23 10.03 -2.65 3.32
CA SER A 23 10.07 -3.24 1.97
C SER A 23 10.11 -2.18 0.87
N ALA A 24 9.28 -1.14 0.96
CA ALA A 24 9.26 -0.05 -0.04
C ALA A 24 10.60 0.71 -0.08
N VAL A 25 11.19 1.02 1.07
CA VAL A 25 12.51 1.66 1.14
C VAL A 25 13.59 0.76 0.53
N ALA A 26 13.58 -0.54 0.83
CA ALA A 26 14.52 -1.49 0.26
C ALA A 26 14.37 -1.61 -1.28
N LEU A 27 13.12 -1.56 -1.81
CA LEU A 27 12.88 -1.52 -3.26
C LEU A 27 13.41 -0.24 -3.91
N ILE A 28 13.29 0.91 -3.26
CA ILE A 28 13.87 2.18 -3.75
C ILE A 28 15.39 2.05 -3.83
N LEU A 29 16.02 1.49 -2.79
CA LEU A 29 17.47 1.25 -2.81
C LEU A 29 17.86 0.27 -3.91
N ALA A 30 17.12 -0.82 -4.09
CA ALA A 30 17.34 -1.76 -5.20
C ALA A 30 17.26 -1.07 -6.56
N ALA A 31 16.27 -0.20 -6.76
CA ALA A 31 16.12 0.57 -8.00
C ALA A 31 17.31 1.53 -8.24
N LEU A 32 17.79 2.21 -7.20
CA LEU A 32 18.97 3.09 -7.29
C LEU A 32 20.24 2.29 -7.67
N PHE A 33 20.46 1.12 -7.06
CA PHE A 33 21.57 0.24 -7.45
C PHE A 33 21.41 -0.29 -8.88
N GLY A 34 20.19 -0.59 -9.32
CA GLY A 34 19.91 -0.99 -10.70
C GLY A 34 20.24 0.09 -11.72
N LEU A 35 19.90 1.35 -11.42
CA LEU A 35 20.24 2.50 -12.27
C LEU A 35 21.76 2.74 -12.35
N THR A 36 22.48 2.63 -11.22
CA THR A 36 23.95 2.74 -11.21
C THR A 36 24.61 1.59 -11.96
N ALA A 37 24.06 0.38 -11.87
CA ALA A 37 24.56 -0.77 -12.65
C ALA A 37 24.41 -0.54 -14.17
N ALA A 38 23.26 -0.02 -14.61
CA ALA A 38 23.00 0.25 -16.02
C ALA A 38 23.93 1.37 -16.55
N GLY A 39 24.14 2.44 -15.78
CA GLY A 39 25.08 3.52 -16.14
C GLY A 39 26.52 3.00 -16.23
N ALA A 40 27.00 2.28 -15.22
CA ALA A 40 28.34 1.72 -15.21
C ALA A 40 28.60 0.71 -16.35
N ALA A 41 27.58 -0.07 -16.73
CA ALA A 41 27.68 -0.98 -17.86
C ALA A 41 27.79 -0.20 -19.20
N ALA A 42 27.06 0.89 -19.34
CA ALA A 42 27.13 1.77 -20.52
C ALA A 42 28.53 2.44 -20.66
N ASP A 43 29.18 2.77 -19.54
CA ASP A 43 30.50 3.37 -19.48
C ASP A 43 31.66 2.33 -19.54
N GLY A 44 31.35 1.03 -19.65
CA GLY A 44 32.34 -0.05 -19.69
C GLY A 44 32.97 -0.38 -18.32
N ALA A 45 32.44 0.14 -17.21
CA ALA A 45 32.92 -0.07 -15.84
C ALA A 45 32.38 -1.38 -15.25
N ALA A 46 32.82 -2.54 -15.75
CA ALA A 46 32.29 -3.86 -15.42
C ALA A 46 32.25 -4.14 -13.90
N ASN A 47 33.33 -3.81 -13.16
CA ASN A 47 33.40 -4.08 -11.71
C ASN A 47 32.33 -3.29 -10.93
N THR A 48 32.09 -2.05 -11.30
CA THR A 48 31.04 -1.22 -10.68
C THR A 48 29.65 -1.74 -11.03
N ALA A 49 29.45 -2.18 -12.29
CA ALA A 49 28.21 -2.79 -12.73
C ALA A 49 27.89 -4.07 -11.94
N PHE A 50 28.87 -4.96 -11.77
CA PHE A 50 28.69 -6.20 -10.97
C PHE A 50 28.38 -5.91 -9.50
N ALA A 51 29.09 -4.97 -8.85
CA ALA A 51 28.83 -4.59 -7.46
C ALA A 51 27.42 -4.01 -7.29
N SER A 52 26.97 -3.17 -8.23
CA SER A 52 25.63 -2.57 -8.21
C SER A 52 24.53 -3.60 -8.48
N LEU A 53 24.75 -4.60 -9.35
CA LEU A 53 23.83 -5.72 -9.56
C LEU A 53 23.68 -6.57 -8.29
N GLY A 54 24.79 -6.80 -7.56
CA GLY A 54 24.77 -7.47 -6.26
C GLY A 54 23.88 -6.72 -5.25
N GLY A 55 24.02 -5.40 -5.18
CA GLY A 55 23.15 -4.53 -4.35
C GLY A 55 21.68 -4.62 -4.75
N THR A 56 21.38 -4.56 -6.06
CA THR A 56 20.02 -4.72 -6.58
C THR A 56 19.40 -6.05 -6.17
N ALA A 57 20.15 -7.15 -6.28
CA ALA A 57 19.68 -8.48 -5.91
C ALA A 57 19.40 -8.61 -4.40
N ILE A 58 20.33 -8.15 -3.55
CA ILE A 58 20.21 -8.23 -2.10
C ILE A 58 18.99 -7.43 -1.61
N PHE A 59 18.88 -6.17 -2.00
CA PHE A 59 17.77 -5.32 -1.57
C PHE A 59 16.44 -5.73 -2.22
N GLY A 60 16.45 -6.16 -3.48
CA GLY A 60 15.24 -6.62 -4.17
C GLY A 60 14.66 -7.91 -3.57
N LEU A 61 15.50 -8.92 -3.36
CA LEU A 61 15.07 -10.19 -2.74
C LEU A 61 14.67 -9.98 -1.28
N GLY A 62 15.46 -9.20 -0.50
CA GLY A 62 15.13 -8.86 0.87
C GLY A 62 13.78 -8.15 0.98
N ALA A 63 13.53 -7.16 0.13
CA ALA A 63 12.25 -6.45 0.06
C ALA A 63 11.09 -7.40 -0.27
N GLY A 64 11.28 -8.32 -1.22
CA GLY A 64 10.27 -9.31 -1.59
C GLY A 64 9.87 -10.20 -0.42
N VAL A 65 10.84 -10.73 0.32
CA VAL A 65 10.57 -11.55 1.52
C VAL A 65 9.83 -10.75 2.59
N VAL A 66 10.27 -9.52 2.88
CA VAL A 66 9.62 -8.65 3.87
C VAL A 66 8.19 -8.31 3.43
N ALA A 67 7.96 -8.05 2.14
CA ALA A 67 6.61 -7.78 1.62
C ALA A 67 5.67 -8.98 1.79
N ILE A 68 6.15 -10.20 1.54
CA ILE A 68 5.35 -11.42 1.75
C ILE A 68 4.99 -11.58 3.23
N ILE A 69 5.94 -11.38 4.14
CA ILE A 69 5.69 -11.44 5.59
C ILE A 69 4.67 -10.38 5.99
N ALA A 70 4.81 -9.14 5.53
CA ALA A 70 3.87 -8.06 5.78
C ALA A 70 2.46 -8.41 5.30
N PHE A 71 2.34 -8.95 4.10
CA PHE A 71 1.08 -9.37 3.51
C PHE A 71 0.39 -10.47 4.33
N ILE A 72 1.13 -11.52 4.71
CA ILE A 72 0.60 -12.60 5.57
C ILE A 72 0.16 -12.04 6.93
N MET A 73 0.96 -11.18 7.55
CA MET A 73 0.62 -10.55 8.83
C MET A 73 -0.63 -9.69 8.73
N ASN A 74 -0.83 -8.97 7.62
CA ASN A 74 -2.03 -8.17 7.37
C ASN A 74 -3.27 -9.06 7.32
N ILE A 75 -3.27 -10.14 6.51
CA ILE A 75 -4.37 -11.11 6.43
C ILE A 75 -4.68 -11.73 7.80
N VAL A 76 -3.65 -12.22 8.50
CA VAL A 76 -3.81 -12.82 9.83
C VAL A 76 -4.34 -11.80 10.84
N GLY A 77 -3.91 -10.54 10.73
CA GLY A 77 -4.39 -9.44 11.55
C GLY A 77 -5.87 -9.14 11.32
N ILE A 78 -6.29 -8.99 10.06
CA ILE A 78 -7.68 -8.77 9.68
C ILE A 78 -8.55 -9.95 10.13
N ASN A 79 -8.10 -11.19 9.92
CA ASN A 79 -8.83 -12.38 10.36
C ASN A 79 -8.96 -12.46 11.88
N ALA A 80 -7.94 -12.12 12.64
CA ALA A 80 -8.03 -12.05 14.10
C ALA A 80 -9.07 -11.00 14.55
N ALA A 81 -9.00 -9.78 13.99
CA ALA A 81 -9.91 -8.69 14.32
C ALA A 81 -11.37 -9.01 13.93
N SER A 82 -11.58 -9.81 12.89
CA SER A 82 -12.92 -10.20 12.42
C SER A 82 -13.73 -11.03 13.42
N LYS A 83 -13.08 -11.61 14.43
CA LYS A 83 -13.73 -12.35 15.50
C LYS A 83 -14.47 -11.45 16.48
N ASP A 84 -14.01 -10.21 16.65
CA ASP A 84 -14.62 -9.25 17.56
C ASP A 84 -15.52 -8.22 16.81
N GLU A 85 -15.26 -7.99 15.52
CA GLU A 85 -16.01 -7.02 14.71
C GLU A 85 -16.19 -7.51 13.25
N PRO A 86 -17.44 -7.77 12.81
CA PRO A 86 -17.70 -8.39 11.49
C PRO A 86 -17.30 -7.51 10.29
N THR A 87 -17.08 -6.21 10.47
CA THR A 87 -16.62 -5.32 9.40
C THR A 87 -15.25 -5.75 8.86
N PHE A 88 -14.37 -6.29 9.72
CA PHE A 88 -13.09 -6.85 9.29
C PHE A 88 -13.23 -8.07 8.40
N LYS A 89 -14.33 -8.85 8.54
CA LYS A 89 -14.60 -9.97 7.64
C LYS A 89 -14.87 -9.50 6.21
N LYS A 90 -15.51 -8.34 6.05
CA LYS A 90 -15.69 -7.71 4.71
C LYS A 90 -14.34 -7.28 4.12
N ALA A 91 -13.44 -6.71 4.93
CA ALA A 91 -12.07 -6.41 4.51
C ALA A 91 -11.36 -7.68 4.00
N LEU A 92 -11.46 -8.79 4.71
CA LEU A 92 -10.84 -10.06 4.33
C LEU A 92 -11.35 -10.57 2.97
N ILE A 93 -12.66 -10.49 2.72
CA ILE A 93 -13.24 -10.88 1.43
C ILE A 93 -12.67 -10.03 0.30
N VAL A 94 -12.54 -8.71 0.51
CA VAL A 94 -11.98 -7.80 -0.50
C VAL A 94 -10.49 -8.08 -0.74
N VAL A 95 -9.71 -8.48 0.28
CA VAL A 95 -8.33 -8.92 0.10
C VAL A 95 -8.26 -10.09 -0.87
N PHE A 96 -9.09 -11.11 -0.71
CA PHE A 96 -9.11 -12.26 -1.64
C PHE A 96 -9.54 -11.87 -3.05
N ILE A 97 -10.51 -10.97 -3.19
CA ILE A 97 -10.89 -10.41 -4.52
C ILE A 97 -9.69 -9.71 -5.15
N GLY A 98 -8.96 -8.87 -4.39
CA GLY A 98 -7.75 -8.18 -4.86
C GLY A 98 -6.66 -9.15 -5.34
N ILE A 99 -6.43 -10.26 -4.61
CA ILE A 99 -5.47 -11.30 -5.01
C ILE A 99 -5.89 -11.92 -6.36
N VAL A 100 -7.15 -12.30 -6.51
CA VAL A 100 -7.66 -12.89 -7.76
C VAL A 100 -7.47 -11.91 -8.92
N LEU A 101 -7.82 -10.64 -8.73
CA LEU A 101 -7.64 -9.59 -9.75
C LEU A 101 -6.16 -9.41 -10.13
N SER A 102 -5.25 -9.45 -9.15
CA SER A 102 -3.81 -9.34 -9.37
C SER A 102 -3.26 -10.54 -10.17
N VAL A 103 -3.70 -11.76 -9.85
CA VAL A 103 -3.33 -12.98 -10.59
C VAL A 103 -3.83 -12.90 -12.02
N VAL A 104 -5.09 -12.49 -12.23
CA VAL A 104 -5.66 -12.31 -13.57
C VAL A 104 -4.86 -11.27 -14.36
N SER A 105 -4.53 -10.12 -13.74
CA SER A 105 -3.67 -9.09 -14.34
C SER A 105 -2.34 -9.68 -14.82
N SER A 106 -1.68 -10.50 -13.98
CA SER A 106 -0.40 -11.12 -14.31
C SER A 106 -0.50 -12.09 -15.50
N ILE A 107 -1.59 -12.85 -15.62
CA ILE A 107 -1.81 -13.77 -16.75
C ILE A 107 -1.94 -12.99 -18.06
N PHE A 108 -2.63 -11.85 -18.05
CA PHE A 108 -2.83 -11.03 -19.26
C PHE A 108 -1.67 -10.08 -19.57
N SER A 109 -0.69 -9.94 -18.69
CA SER A 109 0.41 -8.97 -18.86
C SER A 109 1.22 -9.19 -20.14
N SER A 110 1.39 -10.43 -20.57
CA SER A 110 2.14 -10.79 -21.78
C SER A 110 1.29 -10.81 -23.06
N SER A 111 -0.04 -10.98 -22.94
CA SER A 111 -0.93 -11.17 -24.09
C SER A 111 -1.75 -9.92 -24.44
N ASN A 112 -2.16 -9.13 -23.44
CA ASN A 112 -2.97 -7.93 -23.63
C ASN A 112 -2.73 -6.91 -22.51
N ALA A 113 -1.87 -5.94 -22.78
CA ALA A 113 -1.49 -4.89 -21.81
C ALA A 113 -2.70 -4.05 -21.33
N ALA A 114 -3.67 -3.78 -22.19
CA ALA A 114 -4.86 -3.01 -21.81
C ALA A 114 -5.73 -3.77 -20.79
N VAL A 115 -5.97 -5.06 -21.04
CA VAL A 115 -6.73 -5.92 -20.11
C VAL A 115 -5.96 -6.05 -18.78
N SER A 116 -4.67 -6.30 -18.83
CA SER A 116 -3.81 -6.34 -17.64
C SER A 116 -3.90 -5.04 -16.82
N GLY A 117 -3.84 -3.88 -17.49
CA GLY A 117 -3.96 -2.55 -16.86
C GLY A 117 -5.30 -2.37 -16.12
N ILE A 118 -6.41 -2.80 -16.70
CA ILE A 118 -7.73 -2.73 -16.06
C ILE A 118 -7.76 -3.57 -14.77
N PHE A 119 -7.31 -4.83 -14.83
CA PHE A 119 -7.30 -5.70 -13.65
C PHE A 119 -6.33 -5.20 -12.57
N ASN A 120 -5.19 -4.63 -12.95
CA ASN A 120 -4.26 -4.00 -12.01
C ASN A 120 -4.90 -2.79 -11.29
N THR A 121 -5.60 -1.93 -12.03
CA THR A 121 -6.32 -0.78 -11.46
C THR A 121 -7.41 -1.25 -10.49
N LEU A 122 -8.18 -2.28 -10.84
CA LEU A 122 -9.18 -2.87 -9.96
C LEU A 122 -8.57 -3.49 -8.70
N SER A 123 -7.43 -4.17 -8.82
CA SER A 123 -6.69 -4.73 -7.68
C SER A 123 -6.19 -3.63 -6.73
N ASN A 124 -5.65 -2.54 -7.27
CA ASN A 124 -5.26 -1.37 -6.48
C ASN A 124 -6.47 -0.74 -5.78
N GLY A 125 -7.61 -0.63 -6.45
CA GLY A 125 -8.88 -0.20 -5.87
C GLY A 125 -9.33 -1.10 -4.72
N ALA A 126 -9.21 -2.41 -4.88
CA ALA A 126 -9.51 -3.36 -3.81
C ALA A 126 -8.65 -3.12 -2.55
N SER A 127 -7.37 -2.82 -2.70
CA SER A 127 -6.48 -2.51 -1.57
C SER A 127 -6.93 -1.28 -0.78
N VAL A 128 -7.42 -0.25 -1.47
CA VAL A 128 -8.00 0.94 -0.83
C VAL A 128 -9.27 0.61 -0.08
N VAL A 129 -10.15 -0.19 -0.67
CA VAL A 129 -11.39 -0.66 -0.03
C VAL A 129 -11.10 -1.48 1.22
N VAL A 130 -10.05 -2.34 1.20
CA VAL A 130 -9.58 -3.05 2.41
C VAL A 130 -9.20 -2.07 3.52
N THR A 131 -8.39 -1.05 3.20
CA THR A 131 -7.98 -0.02 4.17
C THR A 131 -9.19 0.70 4.76
N ILE A 132 -10.17 1.07 3.93
CA ILE A 132 -11.42 1.70 4.37
C ILE A 132 -12.20 0.78 5.32
N TYR A 133 -12.35 -0.52 5.00
CA TYR A 133 -13.03 -1.47 5.88
C TYR A 133 -12.28 -1.69 7.21
N VAL A 134 -10.94 -1.70 7.20
CA VAL A 134 -10.15 -1.74 8.44
C VAL A 134 -10.42 -0.52 9.31
N ILE A 135 -10.44 0.69 8.74
CA ILE A 135 -10.77 1.91 9.46
C ILE A 135 -12.21 1.85 10.01
N MET A 136 -13.17 1.40 9.20
CA MET A 136 -14.58 1.26 9.62
C MET A 136 -14.75 0.24 10.76
N GLY A 137 -14.02 -0.87 10.73
CA GLY A 137 -14.02 -1.86 11.81
C GLY A 137 -13.49 -1.27 13.12
N ILE A 138 -12.39 -0.51 13.06
CA ILE A 138 -11.86 0.21 14.23
C ILE A 138 -12.87 1.25 14.74
N GLN A 139 -13.54 1.98 13.84
CA GLN A 139 -14.58 2.95 14.22
C GLN A 139 -15.78 2.29 14.90
N ALA A 140 -16.20 1.12 14.43
CA ALA A 140 -17.29 0.36 15.07
C ALA A 140 -16.93 -0.02 16.52
N LEU A 141 -15.70 -0.52 16.72
CA LEU A 141 -15.19 -0.82 18.06
C LEU A 141 -15.07 0.46 18.93
N ALA A 142 -14.60 1.57 18.36
CA ALA A 142 -14.49 2.86 19.05
C ALA A 142 -15.86 3.38 19.49
N LYS A 143 -16.90 3.25 18.65
CA LYS A 143 -18.30 3.60 19.01
C LYS A 143 -18.80 2.75 20.17
N ASN A 144 -18.53 1.44 20.15
CA ASN A 144 -18.95 0.52 21.21
C ASN A 144 -18.26 0.80 22.55
N ILE A 145 -17.06 1.41 22.54
CA ILE A 145 -16.32 1.84 23.73
C ILE A 145 -16.73 3.26 24.16
N GLY A 146 -17.43 4.02 23.30
CA GLY A 146 -17.80 5.43 23.52
C GLY A 146 -16.69 6.43 23.15
N ASN A 147 -15.65 6.03 22.45
CA ASN A 147 -14.52 6.89 22.05
C ASN A 147 -14.84 7.67 20.77
N GLN A 148 -15.54 8.79 20.93
CA GLN A 148 -15.94 9.66 19.81
C GLN A 148 -14.76 10.33 19.09
N GLU A 149 -13.65 10.57 19.77
CA GLU A 149 -12.43 11.13 19.18
C GLU A 149 -11.86 10.18 18.13
N MET A 150 -11.78 8.89 18.47
CA MET A 150 -11.29 7.84 17.56
C MET A 150 -12.20 7.67 16.33
N VAL A 151 -13.52 7.83 16.52
CA VAL A 151 -14.50 7.82 15.41
C VAL A 151 -14.22 8.97 14.44
N LYS A 152 -14.08 10.22 14.94
CA LYS A 152 -13.77 11.39 14.10
C LYS A 152 -12.42 11.26 13.38
N LYS A 153 -11.38 10.78 14.07
CA LYS A 153 -10.07 10.48 13.43
C LYS A 153 -10.22 9.48 12.30
N GLY A 154 -11.06 8.46 12.47
CA GLY A 154 -11.35 7.49 11.42
C GLY A 154 -12.05 8.11 10.20
N ASP A 155 -13.00 9.05 10.39
CA ASP A 155 -13.66 9.73 9.29
C ASP A 155 -12.67 10.56 8.46
N THR A 156 -11.80 11.33 9.11
CA THR A 156 -10.74 12.08 8.46
C THR A 156 -9.78 11.15 7.70
N THR A 157 -9.38 10.04 8.33
CA THR A 157 -8.44 9.08 7.71
C THR A 157 -9.06 8.42 6.48
N LYS A 158 -10.34 8.00 6.54
CA LYS A 158 -11.07 7.44 5.38
C LYS A 158 -11.13 8.42 4.21
N MET A 159 -11.46 9.68 4.51
CA MET A 159 -11.54 10.74 3.49
C MET A 159 -10.19 10.94 2.81
N LEU A 160 -9.10 11.02 3.58
CA LEU A 160 -7.74 11.17 3.03
C LEU A 160 -7.35 9.97 2.16
N VAL A 161 -7.64 8.74 2.60
CA VAL A 161 -7.38 7.52 1.81
C VAL A 161 -8.15 7.53 0.49
N ALA A 162 -9.44 7.87 0.51
CA ALA A 162 -10.26 7.95 -0.69
C ALA A 162 -9.77 9.05 -1.65
N CYS A 163 -9.43 10.24 -1.13
CA CYS A 163 -8.89 11.34 -1.93
C CYS A 163 -7.53 10.99 -2.56
N ALA A 164 -6.63 10.35 -1.81
CA ALA A 164 -5.33 9.96 -2.34
C ALA A 164 -5.47 8.98 -3.52
N TYR A 165 -6.37 8.01 -3.39
CA TYR A 165 -6.66 7.08 -4.48
C TYR A 165 -7.27 7.78 -5.69
N ALA A 166 -8.25 8.66 -5.47
CA ALA A 166 -8.89 9.41 -6.56
C ALA A 166 -7.88 10.26 -7.34
N VAL A 167 -6.98 10.96 -6.63
CA VAL A 167 -5.89 11.73 -7.26
C VAL A 167 -4.97 10.81 -8.05
N GLY A 168 -4.54 9.67 -7.51
CA GLY A 168 -3.70 8.70 -8.20
C GLY A 168 -4.38 8.13 -9.46
N ALA A 169 -5.68 7.81 -9.39
CA ALA A 169 -6.44 7.32 -10.52
C ALA A 169 -6.57 8.37 -11.65
N VAL A 170 -6.82 9.63 -11.30
CA VAL A 170 -6.87 10.72 -12.28
C VAL A 170 -5.50 10.92 -12.94
N LEU A 171 -4.41 10.87 -12.17
CA LEU A 171 -3.06 11.01 -12.71
C LEU A 171 -2.69 9.87 -13.67
N SER A 172 -3.10 8.63 -13.38
CA SER A 172 -2.87 7.51 -14.31
C SER A 172 -3.59 7.71 -15.64
N LEU A 173 -4.83 8.19 -15.61
CA LEU A 173 -5.58 8.51 -16.83
C LEU A 173 -4.94 9.63 -17.66
N ILE A 174 -4.44 10.68 -17.00
CA ILE A 174 -3.75 11.79 -17.66
C ILE A 174 -2.42 11.31 -18.30
N SER A 175 -1.72 10.40 -17.60
CA SER A 175 -0.48 9.80 -18.12
C SER A 175 -0.70 9.06 -19.45
N ASP A 176 -1.79 8.30 -19.55
CA ASP A 176 -2.13 7.51 -20.73
C ASP A 176 -2.51 8.41 -21.93
N ILE A 177 -3.15 9.55 -21.68
CA ILE A 177 -3.59 10.49 -22.71
C ILE A 177 -2.44 11.43 -23.15
N GLY A 178 -1.53 11.73 -22.23
CA GLY A 178 -0.50 12.77 -22.42
C GLY A 178 0.78 12.33 -23.16
N GLN A 179 0.87 11.08 -23.59
CA GLN A 179 2.05 10.57 -24.29
C GLN A 179 2.23 11.28 -25.66
N GLY A 180 3.18 12.20 -25.72
CA GLY A 180 3.58 12.89 -26.97
C GLY A 180 3.67 14.41 -26.90
N SER A 181 3.22 15.08 -25.85
CA SER A 181 3.31 16.54 -25.69
C SER A 181 4.29 16.95 -24.58
N LYS A 182 5.38 17.66 -24.96
CA LYS A 182 6.40 18.13 -23.98
C LYS A 182 5.81 19.00 -22.85
N GLY A 183 4.81 19.83 -23.17
CA GLY A 183 4.16 20.70 -22.17
C GLY A 183 3.35 19.88 -21.14
N LEU A 184 2.61 18.88 -21.58
CA LEU A 184 1.87 17.98 -20.70
C LEU A 184 2.80 17.15 -19.81
N THR A 185 3.98 16.78 -20.30
CA THR A 185 4.98 16.02 -19.51
C THR A 185 5.43 16.82 -18.28
N ILE A 186 5.69 18.11 -18.39
CA ILE A 186 6.12 18.95 -17.25
C ILE A 186 5.00 19.05 -16.21
N VAL A 187 3.78 19.33 -16.65
CA VAL A 187 2.62 19.40 -15.75
C VAL A 187 2.39 18.06 -15.04
N PHE A 188 2.51 16.95 -15.76
CA PHE A 188 2.40 15.60 -15.21
C PHE A 188 3.47 15.32 -14.14
N VAL A 189 4.73 15.71 -14.36
CA VAL A 189 5.81 15.54 -13.37
C VAL A 189 5.50 16.30 -12.09
N ILE A 190 5.07 17.56 -12.19
CA ILE A 190 4.73 18.38 -11.01
C ILE A 190 3.56 17.76 -10.23
N LEU A 191 2.51 17.34 -10.93
CA LEU A 191 1.35 16.70 -10.31
C LEU A 191 1.72 15.34 -9.67
N SER A 192 2.60 14.56 -10.30
CA SER A 192 3.08 13.28 -9.77
C SER A 192 3.87 13.46 -8.48
N VAL A 193 4.75 14.47 -8.42
CA VAL A 193 5.48 14.80 -7.18
C VAL A 193 4.52 15.25 -6.08
N GLY A 194 3.56 16.11 -6.40
CA GLY A 194 2.52 16.54 -5.44
C GLY A 194 1.69 15.37 -4.90
N SER A 195 1.30 14.45 -5.79
CA SER A 195 0.57 13.22 -5.43
C SER A 195 1.40 12.29 -4.56
N ALA A 196 2.70 12.14 -4.83
CA ALA A 196 3.60 11.35 -4.01
C ALA A 196 3.71 11.90 -2.57
N VAL A 197 3.88 13.22 -2.43
CA VAL A 197 3.89 13.88 -1.12
C VAL A 197 2.56 13.68 -0.39
N PHE A 198 1.44 13.86 -1.08
CA PHE A 198 0.12 13.65 -0.51
C PHE A 198 -0.10 12.21 -0.05
N SER A 199 0.36 11.22 -0.82
CA SER A 199 0.29 9.81 -0.47
C SER A 199 1.11 9.49 0.80
N ILE A 200 2.29 10.11 0.96
CA ILE A 200 3.11 9.95 2.18
C ILE A 200 2.36 10.52 3.39
N VAL A 201 1.80 11.72 3.27
CA VAL A 201 1.03 12.35 4.36
C VAL A 201 -0.16 11.48 4.77
N GLN A 202 -0.94 11.03 3.79
CA GLN A 202 -2.09 10.13 4.00
C GLN A 202 -1.65 8.85 4.73
N TYR A 203 -0.54 8.25 4.30
CA TYR A 203 -0.04 7.02 4.89
C TYR A 203 0.43 7.22 6.35
N VAL A 204 1.10 8.33 6.64
CA VAL A 204 1.49 8.70 8.02
C VAL A 204 0.26 8.90 8.91
N VAL A 205 -0.79 9.55 8.39
CA VAL A 205 -2.06 9.73 9.13
C VAL A 205 -2.70 8.37 9.42
N TYR A 206 -2.72 7.47 8.44
CA TYR A 206 -3.23 6.11 8.62
C TYR A 206 -2.45 5.32 9.68
N LEU A 207 -1.12 5.36 9.66
CA LEU A 207 -0.28 4.72 10.68
C LEU A 207 -0.53 5.28 12.09
N ARG A 208 -0.66 6.60 12.22
CA ARG A 208 -1.00 7.23 13.50
C ARG A 208 -2.40 6.79 13.99
N TYR A 209 -3.34 6.65 13.08
CA TYR A 209 -4.67 6.13 13.39
C TYR A 209 -4.60 4.69 13.91
N LEU A 210 -3.88 3.79 13.24
CA LEU A 210 -3.67 2.41 13.70
C LEU A 210 -2.96 2.35 15.06
N SER A 211 -1.95 3.19 15.28
CA SER A 211 -1.25 3.28 16.56
C SER A 211 -2.19 3.72 17.69
N SER A 212 -3.02 4.73 17.45
CA SER A 212 -4.04 5.19 18.42
C SER A 212 -5.09 4.13 18.67
N ALA A 213 -5.51 3.40 17.64
CA ALA A 213 -6.46 2.28 17.77
C ALA A 213 -5.89 1.15 18.63
N LYS A 214 -4.61 0.80 18.44
CA LYS A 214 -3.92 -0.19 19.27
C LYS A 214 -3.93 0.21 20.75
N VAL A 215 -3.65 1.48 21.07
CA VAL A 215 -3.67 1.99 22.45
C VAL A 215 -5.08 1.95 23.03
N MET A 216 -6.09 2.39 22.28
CA MET A 216 -7.51 2.34 22.69
C MET A 216 -7.96 0.91 23.02
N LEU A 217 -7.58 -0.07 22.18
CA LEU A 217 -8.00 -1.47 22.35
C LEU A 217 -7.21 -2.21 23.45
N SER A 218 -6.08 -1.66 23.91
CA SER A 218 -5.27 -2.25 25.00
C SER A 218 -5.86 -1.99 26.39
N GLN A 219 -6.74 -1.03 26.53
CA GLN A 219 -7.46 -0.70 27.76
C GLN A 219 -8.65 -1.64 27.96
#